data_778e42a2e5e46c9ffd4667f9845c43e4
#
_entry.id   778e42a2e5e46c9ffd4667f9845c43e4
#
_cell.length_a   1.000
_cell.length_b   1.000
_cell.length_c   1.000
_cell.angle_alpha   90.00
_cell.angle_beta   90.00
_cell.angle_gamma   90.00
#
_symmetry.space_group_name_H-M   'P 1'
#
loop_
_entity.id
_entity.type
_entity.pdbx_description
1 polymer ?
#
loop_
_entity_poly.entity_id
_entity_poly.type
_entity_poly.pdbx_seq_one_letter_code
_entity_poly.pdbx_strand_id
1 'polypeptide(L)'
;TLDGDHYVLNGTKMWITNGGFADLYLVFGSVDRQKKQKGIISLIVPATSPGIRHGEPIDKMGQRASNTTAVTFKNVRVPKENLLAGEGEGFKKAMLALDITRPMIGIGAVGLARTAMELATQYAKQRIQFGVPIANHQAVQFMLADMAIGIDAARLLVWRAASLADQGMRNSREAAIAKAFAADMAMRVTTDAVQIYGAMGYTKWHPVEKLMRDA
;
A
#
# COMPACT_ATOMS: atom_id res chain seq x y z
N THR A 1 -14.86 -14.94 -20.22
CA THR A 1 -15.28 -15.22 -21.62
C THR A 1 -16.32 -14.21 -22.06
N LEU A 2 -16.41 -13.94 -23.37
CA LEU A 2 -17.46 -13.13 -23.97
C LEU A 2 -18.63 -14.02 -24.36
N ASP A 3 -19.86 -13.64 -24.00
CA ASP A 3 -21.10 -14.34 -24.30
C ASP A 3 -22.15 -13.30 -24.75
N GLY A 4 -22.36 -13.19 -26.05
CA GLY A 4 -23.21 -12.17 -26.68
C GLY A 4 -22.69 -10.75 -26.37
N ASP A 5 -23.50 -9.97 -25.68
CA ASP A 5 -23.22 -8.60 -25.23
C ASP A 5 -22.71 -8.51 -23.79
N HIS A 6 -22.34 -9.64 -23.15
CA HIS A 6 -21.83 -9.71 -21.79
C HIS A 6 -20.48 -10.40 -21.70
N TYR A 7 -19.65 -9.93 -20.78
CA TYR A 7 -18.50 -10.69 -20.27
C TYR A 7 -18.96 -11.56 -19.10
N VAL A 8 -18.60 -12.83 -19.12
CA VAL A 8 -18.86 -13.77 -18.00
C VAL A 8 -17.57 -13.97 -17.22
N LEU A 9 -17.57 -13.48 -15.96
CA LEU A 9 -16.44 -13.56 -15.04
C LEU A 9 -16.52 -14.82 -14.19
N ASN A 10 -15.40 -15.53 -14.10
CA ASN A 10 -15.19 -16.66 -13.20
C ASN A 10 -13.79 -16.59 -12.60
N GLY A 11 -13.69 -16.77 -11.28
CA GLY A 11 -12.41 -16.80 -10.57
C GLY A 11 -12.48 -16.14 -9.21
N THR A 12 -11.38 -16.17 -8.49
CA THR A 12 -11.24 -15.56 -7.16
C THR A 12 -10.07 -14.60 -7.14
N LYS A 13 -10.28 -13.43 -6.54
CA LYS A 13 -9.25 -12.45 -6.22
C LYS A 13 -9.00 -12.50 -4.72
N MET A 14 -7.72 -12.53 -4.33
CA MET A 14 -7.31 -12.52 -2.93
C MET A 14 -6.76 -11.15 -2.54
N TRP A 15 -6.76 -10.87 -1.24
CA TRP A 15 -6.16 -9.66 -0.66
C TRP A 15 -6.78 -8.36 -1.16
N ILE A 16 -8.11 -8.38 -1.39
CA ILE A 16 -8.81 -7.21 -1.93
C ILE A 16 -9.14 -6.25 -0.78
N THR A 17 -8.44 -5.11 -0.80
CA THR A 17 -8.75 -3.99 0.10
C THR A 17 -10.15 -3.47 -0.16
N ASN A 18 -10.91 -3.29 0.91
CA ASN A 18 -12.34 -2.92 0.88
C ASN A 18 -13.23 -3.92 0.13
N GLY A 19 -12.74 -5.14 -0.13
CA GLY A 19 -13.50 -6.14 -0.89
C GLY A 19 -14.85 -6.50 -0.29
N GLY A 20 -15.05 -6.33 1.02
CA GLY A 20 -16.33 -6.54 1.68
C GLY A 20 -17.24 -5.30 1.74
N PHE A 21 -16.78 -4.12 1.36
CA PHE A 21 -17.51 -2.85 1.51
C PHE A 21 -17.65 -2.05 0.21
N ALA A 22 -16.86 -2.37 -0.81
CA ALA A 22 -16.88 -1.64 -2.07
C ALA A 22 -18.22 -1.79 -2.78
N ASP A 23 -18.75 -0.71 -3.36
CA ASP A 23 -19.94 -0.73 -4.22
C ASP A 23 -19.60 -1.13 -5.66
N LEU A 24 -18.34 -0.88 -6.07
CA LEU A 24 -17.84 -1.16 -7.41
C LEU A 24 -16.47 -1.82 -7.34
N TYR A 25 -16.24 -2.78 -8.21
CA TYR A 25 -14.92 -3.39 -8.43
C TYR A 25 -14.38 -3.04 -9.80
N LEU A 26 -13.13 -2.58 -9.85
CA LEU A 26 -12.35 -2.56 -11.09
C LEU A 26 -11.64 -3.90 -11.23
N VAL A 27 -12.15 -4.75 -12.12
CA VAL A 27 -11.66 -6.13 -12.27
C VAL A 27 -10.79 -6.25 -13.51
N PHE A 28 -9.53 -6.63 -13.31
CA PHE A 28 -8.65 -7.08 -14.39
C PHE A 28 -8.80 -8.58 -14.57
N GLY A 29 -9.16 -9.01 -15.77
CA GLY A 29 -9.35 -10.40 -16.15
C GLY A 29 -8.70 -10.73 -17.49
N SER A 30 -8.49 -12.01 -17.78
CA SER A 30 -8.00 -12.47 -19.06
C SER A 30 -9.15 -13.12 -19.84
N VAL A 31 -9.37 -12.68 -21.07
CA VAL A 31 -10.32 -13.32 -22.00
C VAL A 31 -9.72 -14.57 -22.65
N ASP A 32 -8.39 -14.59 -22.77
CA ASP A 32 -7.63 -15.70 -23.32
C ASP A 32 -6.24 -15.74 -22.67
N ARG A 33 -5.96 -16.81 -21.91
CA ARG A 33 -4.67 -17.00 -21.23
C ARG A 33 -3.49 -17.17 -22.19
N GLN A 34 -3.73 -17.69 -23.39
CA GLN A 34 -2.68 -17.87 -24.40
C GLN A 34 -2.17 -16.53 -24.93
N LYS A 35 -3.03 -15.52 -24.96
CA LYS A 35 -2.66 -14.15 -25.36
C LYS A 35 -1.81 -13.41 -24.30
N LYS A 36 -1.58 -14.01 -23.11
CA LYS A 36 -0.80 -13.41 -22.01
C LYS A 36 -1.29 -11.98 -21.72
N GLN A 37 -0.37 -11.00 -21.73
CA GLN A 37 -0.68 -9.59 -21.48
C GLN A 37 -1.71 -8.99 -22.46
N LYS A 38 -1.70 -9.45 -23.71
CA LYS A 38 -2.62 -8.97 -24.76
C LYS A 38 -4.07 -9.43 -24.55
N GLY A 39 -4.29 -10.48 -23.73
CA GLY A 39 -5.63 -10.95 -23.39
C GLY A 39 -6.21 -10.27 -22.15
N ILE A 40 -5.49 -9.35 -21.49
CA ILE A 40 -5.97 -8.66 -20.29
C ILE A 40 -6.94 -7.54 -20.68
N ILE A 41 -8.10 -7.56 -20.04
CA ILE A 41 -9.12 -6.50 -20.09
C ILE A 41 -9.37 -5.95 -18.69
N SER A 42 -10.03 -4.81 -18.59
CA SER A 42 -10.56 -4.31 -17.32
C SER A 42 -12.04 -3.97 -17.43
N LEU A 43 -12.79 -4.34 -16.39
CA LEU A 43 -14.25 -4.20 -16.30
C LEU A 43 -14.62 -3.46 -15.02
N ILE A 44 -15.63 -2.60 -15.11
CA ILE A 44 -16.30 -2.02 -13.94
C ILE A 44 -17.44 -2.96 -13.58
N VAL A 45 -17.39 -3.52 -12.37
CA VAL A 45 -18.33 -4.54 -11.89
C VAL A 45 -19.04 -4.05 -10.63
N PRO A 46 -20.35 -3.80 -10.67
CA PRO A 46 -21.11 -3.50 -9.45
C PRO A 46 -21.02 -4.64 -8.43
N ALA A 47 -20.79 -4.33 -7.17
CA ALA A 47 -20.66 -5.33 -6.12
C ALA A 47 -21.97 -6.14 -5.89
N THR A 48 -23.09 -5.56 -6.28
CA THR A 48 -24.42 -6.20 -6.20
C THR A 48 -24.69 -7.19 -7.34
N SER A 49 -23.74 -7.34 -8.30
CA SER A 49 -23.94 -8.27 -9.43
C SER A 49 -24.11 -9.70 -8.94
N PRO A 50 -25.14 -10.43 -9.46
CA PRO A 50 -25.36 -11.82 -9.09
C PRO A 50 -24.12 -12.69 -9.35
N GLY A 51 -23.79 -13.56 -8.38
CA GLY A 51 -22.63 -14.45 -8.49
C GLY A 51 -21.36 -13.93 -7.81
N ILE A 52 -21.38 -12.73 -7.24
CA ILE A 52 -20.28 -12.22 -6.40
C ILE A 52 -20.47 -12.75 -4.97
N ARG A 53 -19.36 -13.20 -4.37
CA ARG A 53 -19.28 -13.59 -2.96
C ARG A 53 -18.01 -13.03 -2.33
N HIS A 54 -18.15 -12.53 -1.11
CA HIS A 54 -17.04 -12.06 -0.28
C HIS A 54 -16.65 -13.16 0.70
N GLY A 55 -15.34 -13.30 0.94
CA GLY A 55 -14.83 -14.10 2.05
C GLY A 55 -14.90 -13.32 3.37
N GLU A 56 -14.62 -14.02 4.46
CA GLU A 56 -14.45 -13.39 5.76
C GLU A 56 -13.28 -12.39 5.75
N PRO A 57 -13.34 -11.31 6.54
CA PRO A 57 -12.23 -10.39 6.72
C PRO A 57 -10.97 -11.12 7.19
N ILE A 58 -9.87 -10.91 6.50
CA ILE A 58 -8.59 -11.54 6.81
C ILE A 58 -7.97 -10.85 8.03
N ASP A 59 -7.63 -11.61 9.07
CA ASP A 59 -6.85 -11.13 10.21
C ASP A 59 -5.40 -10.89 9.79
N LYS A 60 -4.94 -9.64 9.95
CA LYS A 60 -3.62 -9.20 9.48
C LYS A 60 -2.74 -8.75 10.63
N MET A 61 -1.44 -8.80 10.44
CA MET A 61 -0.44 -8.30 11.38
C MET A 61 -0.62 -6.79 11.63
N GLY A 62 -0.70 -6.01 10.57
CA GLY A 62 -0.88 -4.56 10.57
C GLY A 62 -2.01 -4.11 9.65
N GLN A 63 -2.23 -2.80 9.55
CA GLN A 63 -3.32 -2.21 8.76
C GLN A 63 -4.68 -2.86 9.06
N ARG A 64 -4.92 -3.22 10.34
CA ARG A 64 -6.05 -4.05 10.76
C ARG A 64 -7.41 -3.36 10.59
N ALA A 65 -7.43 -2.03 10.60
CA ALA A 65 -8.64 -1.23 10.34
C ALA A 65 -9.04 -1.25 8.85
N SER A 66 -8.13 -1.61 7.95
CA SER A 66 -8.41 -1.75 6.52
C SER A 66 -9.01 -3.13 6.26
N ASN A 67 -10.27 -3.18 5.82
CA ASN A 67 -10.88 -4.45 5.41
C ASN A 67 -10.10 -5.07 4.26
N THR A 68 -9.82 -6.36 4.35
CA THR A 68 -9.16 -7.13 3.30
C THR A 68 -9.83 -8.50 3.24
N THR A 69 -10.30 -8.90 2.06
CA THR A 69 -11.01 -10.18 1.89
C THR A 69 -10.74 -10.79 0.52
N ALA A 70 -11.18 -12.03 0.32
CA ALA A 70 -11.32 -12.64 -0.99
C ALA A 70 -12.61 -12.16 -1.66
N VAL A 71 -12.58 -11.97 -2.99
CA VAL A 71 -13.79 -11.72 -3.80
C VAL A 71 -13.86 -12.79 -4.88
N THR A 72 -14.92 -13.58 -4.85
CA THR A 72 -15.17 -14.68 -5.80
C THR A 72 -16.27 -14.29 -6.77
N PHE A 73 -16.00 -14.50 -8.04
CA PHE A 73 -16.92 -14.32 -9.16
C PHE A 73 -17.31 -15.68 -9.70
N LYS A 74 -18.61 -15.99 -9.69
CA LYS A 74 -19.17 -17.25 -10.24
C LYS A 74 -20.24 -16.91 -11.27
N ASN A 75 -19.88 -17.05 -12.54
CA ASN A 75 -20.75 -16.74 -13.70
C ASN A 75 -21.32 -15.31 -13.64
N VAL A 76 -20.50 -14.34 -13.16
CA VAL A 76 -20.96 -12.94 -13.06
C VAL A 76 -21.02 -12.35 -14.47
N ARG A 77 -22.20 -11.94 -14.88
CA ARG A 77 -22.47 -11.33 -16.19
C ARG A 77 -22.28 -9.82 -16.09
N VAL A 78 -21.36 -9.30 -16.87
CA VAL A 78 -21.02 -7.87 -16.92
C VAL A 78 -21.27 -7.36 -18.35
N PRO A 79 -22.11 -6.34 -18.54
CA PRO A 79 -22.39 -5.77 -19.85
C PRO A 79 -21.11 -5.26 -20.53
N LYS A 80 -21.06 -5.34 -21.86
CA LYS A 80 -19.90 -4.83 -22.65
C LYS A 80 -19.63 -3.34 -22.42
N GLU A 81 -20.65 -2.55 -22.14
CA GLU A 81 -20.55 -1.12 -21.85
C GLU A 81 -19.73 -0.81 -20.58
N ASN A 82 -19.61 -1.79 -19.68
CA ASN A 82 -18.76 -1.69 -18.48
C ASN A 82 -17.28 -2.00 -18.76
N LEU A 83 -16.91 -2.23 -20.03
CA LEU A 83 -15.52 -2.42 -20.42
C LEU A 83 -14.75 -1.10 -20.35
N LEU A 84 -13.80 -0.99 -19.42
CA LEU A 84 -12.95 0.19 -19.27
C LEU A 84 -11.71 0.14 -20.17
N ALA A 85 -11.15 -1.06 -20.37
CA ALA A 85 -10.04 -1.27 -21.30
C ALA A 85 -10.14 -2.65 -21.94
N GLY A 86 -10.11 -2.69 -23.28
CA GLY A 86 -10.23 -3.87 -24.11
C GLY A 86 -8.96 -4.71 -24.21
N GLU A 87 -9.02 -5.71 -25.09
CA GLU A 87 -7.88 -6.57 -25.39
C GLU A 87 -6.68 -5.75 -25.89
N GLY A 88 -5.50 -6.05 -25.31
CA GLY A 88 -4.26 -5.34 -25.61
C GLY A 88 -4.05 -4.05 -24.80
N GLU A 89 -5.07 -3.50 -24.20
CA GLU A 89 -4.99 -2.26 -23.42
C GLU A 89 -5.03 -2.46 -21.92
N GLY A 90 -5.76 -3.48 -21.43
CA GLY A 90 -5.99 -3.68 -19.99
C GLY A 90 -4.70 -3.76 -19.18
N PHE A 91 -3.69 -4.48 -19.66
CA PHE A 91 -2.39 -4.55 -18.99
C PHE A 91 -1.68 -3.19 -18.93
N LYS A 92 -1.69 -2.44 -20.05
CA LYS A 92 -1.08 -1.10 -20.11
C LYS A 92 -1.76 -0.14 -19.14
N LYS A 93 -3.09 -0.16 -19.07
CA LYS A 93 -3.87 0.66 -18.13
C LYS A 93 -3.59 0.28 -16.67
N ALA A 94 -3.45 -1.03 -16.37
CA ALA A 94 -3.05 -1.49 -15.04
C ALA A 94 -1.67 -0.96 -14.63
N MET A 95 -0.69 -1.00 -15.52
CA MET A 95 0.65 -0.47 -15.26
C MET A 95 0.64 1.04 -15.04
N LEU A 96 -0.13 1.79 -15.83
CA LEU A 96 -0.30 3.23 -15.66
C LEU A 96 -0.93 3.57 -14.29
N ALA A 97 -1.95 2.83 -13.88
CA ALA A 97 -2.56 3.01 -12.56
C ALA A 97 -1.54 2.78 -11.43
N LEU A 98 -0.67 1.77 -11.56
CA LEU A 98 0.39 1.51 -10.60
C LEU A 98 1.45 2.63 -10.56
N ASP A 99 1.76 3.27 -11.69
CA ASP A 99 2.70 4.39 -11.75
C ASP A 99 2.18 5.63 -11.00
N ILE A 100 0.86 5.78 -10.90
CA ILE A 100 0.20 6.83 -10.10
C ILE A 100 0.10 6.42 -8.63
N THR A 101 -0.29 5.17 -8.34
CA THR A 101 -0.61 4.76 -6.96
C THR A 101 0.64 4.43 -6.13
N ARG A 102 1.76 4.00 -6.73
CA ARG A 102 3.01 3.71 -5.99
C ARG A 102 3.55 4.89 -5.19
N PRO A 103 3.66 6.12 -5.74
CA PRO A 103 4.04 7.29 -4.95
C PRO A 103 3.07 7.58 -3.79
N MET A 104 1.77 7.32 -3.96
CA MET A 104 0.78 7.49 -2.89
C MET A 104 1.02 6.55 -1.72
N ILE A 105 1.36 5.28 -2.00
CA ILE A 105 1.77 4.33 -0.95
C ILE A 105 3.09 4.77 -0.32
N GLY A 106 4.03 5.26 -1.13
CA GLY A 106 5.32 5.78 -0.64
C GLY A 106 5.15 6.93 0.35
N ILE A 107 4.27 7.91 0.06
CA ILE A 107 4.06 9.03 0.99
C ILE A 107 3.33 8.59 2.27
N GLY A 108 2.48 7.58 2.21
CA GLY A 108 1.89 6.96 3.39
C GLY A 108 2.96 6.36 4.32
N ALA A 109 3.93 5.64 3.76
CA ALA A 109 5.07 5.10 4.50
C ALA A 109 5.94 6.21 5.12
N VAL A 110 6.18 7.33 4.40
CA VAL A 110 6.88 8.51 4.93
C VAL A 110 6.13 9.11 6.12
N GLY A 111 4.80 9.25 6.04
CA GLY A 111 3.98 9.78 7.13
C GLY A 111 4.04 8.90 8.39
N LEU A 112 3.96 7.59 8.20
CA LEU A 112 4.03 6.61 9.28
C LEU A 112 5.42 6.63 9.96
N ALA A 113 6.49 6.62 9.18
CA ALA A 113 7.87 6.71 9.68
C ALA A 113 8.13 8.02 10.43
N ARG A 114 7.66 9.15 9.90
CA ARG A 114 7.76 10.45 10.55
C ARG A 114 7.08 10.44 11.92
N THR A 115 5.87 9.91 12.02
CA THR A 115 5.15 9.80 13.29
C THR A 115 5.93 8.95 14.29
N ALA A 116 6.50 7.83 13.86
CA ALA A 116 7.32 6.97 14.72
C ALA A 116 8.57 7.69 15.22
N MET A 117 9.27 8.43 14.37
CA MET A 117 10.45 9.23 14.74
C MET A 117 10.09 10.35 15.74
N GLU A 118 9.00 11.07 15.49
CA GLU A 118 8.55 12.15 16.39
C GLU A 118 8.24 11.62 17.80
N LEU A 119 7.52 10.49 17.90
CA LEU A 119 7.23 9.82 19.16
C LEU A 119 8.51 9.33 19.85
N ALA A 120 9.41 8.67 19.12
CA ALA A 120 10.68 8.20 19.64
C ALA A 120 11.55 9.36 20.17
N THR A 121 11.57 10.49 19.46
CA THR A 121 12.28 11.70 19.87
C THR A 121 11.72 12.28 21.16
N GLN A 122 10.40 12.38 21.29
CA GLN A 122 9.75 12.86 22.51
C GLN A 122 10.05 11.94 23.69
N TYR A 123 9.93 10.64 23.52
CA TYR A 123 10.25 9.67 24.56
C TYR A 123 11.72 9.75 24.98
N ALA A 124 12.64 9.82 24.03
CA ALA A 124 14.07 9.90 24.30
C ALA A 124 14.47 11.15 25.12
N LYS A 125 13.77 12.26 24.94
CA LYS A 125 13.97 13.49 25.73
C LYS A 125 13.45 13.39 27.17
N GLN A 126 12.48 12.51 27.42
CA GLN A 126 11.84 12.38 28.74
C GLN A 126 12.39 11.21 29.57
N ARG A 127 12.76 10.11 28.89
CA ARG A 127 13.24 8.90 29.56
C ARG A 127 14.65 9.10 30.09
N ILE A 128 14.84 8.96 31.38
CA ILE A 128 16.15 9.07 32.05
C ILE A 128 16.72 7.68 32.29
N GLN A 129 17.96 7.45 31.83
CA GLN A 129 18.80 6.32 32.20
C GLN A 129 20.25 6.78 32.36
N PHE A 130 20.99 6.15 33.27
CA PHE A 130 22.37 6.54 33.62
C PHE A 130 22.50 8.03 34.00
N GLY A 131 21.46 8.58 34.68
CA GLY A 131 21.44 9.95 35.16
C GLY A 131 21.12 11.05 34.15
N VAL A 132 20.88 10.73 32.90
CA VAL A 132 20.56 11.70 31.81
C VAL A 132 19.40 11.22 30.95
N PRO A 133 18.70 12.11 30.21
CA PRO A 133 17.79 11.70 29.14
C PRO A 133 18.49 10.80 28.15
N ILE A 134 17.81 9.74 27.70
CA ILE A 134 18.43 8.80 26.74
C ILE A 134 18.78 9.47 25.40
N ALA A 135 18.17 10.60 25.05
CA ALA A 135 18.55 11.43 23.92
C ALA A 135 20.01 11.95 24.00
N ASN A 136 20.64 11.95 25.17
CA ASN A 136 22.04 12.36 25.33
C ASN A 136 23.03 11.23 25.03
N HIS A 137 22.57 10.00 24.85
CA HIS A 137 23.42 8.89 24.46
C HIS A 137 23.65 8.90 22.94
N GLN A 138 24.91 8.89 22.51
CA GLN A 138 25.30 9.00 21.11
C GLN A 138 24.64 7.95 20.20
N ALA A 139 24.47 6.72 20.67
CA ALA A 139 23.80 5.67 19.91
C ALA A 139 22.34 6.05 19.58
N VAL A 140 21.60 6.63 20.53
CA VAL A 140 20.22 7.10 20.32
C VAL A 140 20.19 8.30 19.37
N GLN A 141 21.16 9.21 19.49
CA GLN A 141 21.27 10.35 18.59
C GLN A 141 21.51 9.91 17.13
N PHE A 142 22.38 8.93 16.91
CA PHE A 142 22.61 8.38 15.56
C PHE A 142 21.37 7.73 14.99
N MET A 143 20.65 6.93 15.77
CA MET A 143 19.38 6.36 15.32
C MET A 143 18.38 7.44 14.88
N LEU A 144 18.19 8.49 15.67
CA LEU A 144 17.28 9.60 15.34
C LEU A 144 17.76 10.39 14.10
N ALA A 145 19.05 10.58 13.94
CA ALA A 145 19.62 11.24 12.76
C ALA A 145 19.42 10.42 11.48
N ASP A 146 19.65 9.10 11.54
CA ASP A 146 19.44 8.18 10.42
C ASP A 146 17.97 8.10 10.02
N MET A 147 17.05 8.11 11.01
CA MET A 147 15.61 8.20 10.74
C MET A 147 15.27 9.47 9.98
N ALA A 148 15.76 10.63 10.41
CA ALA A 148 15.49 11.91 9.78
C ALA A 148 16.01 11.95 8.33
N ILE A 149 17.26 11.51 8.10
CA ILE A 149 17.87 11.41 6.77
C ILE A 149 17.02 10.51 5.85
N GLY A 150 16.65 9.32 6.34
CA GLY A 150 15.84 8.37 5.56
C GLY A 150 14.47 8.92 5.18
N ILE A 151 13.79 9.57 6.10
CA ILE A 151 12.47 10.17 5.89
C ILE A 151 12.53 11.29 4.85
N ASP A 152 13.51 12.18 4.94
CA ASP A 152 13.65 13.28 3.98
C ASP A 152 14.03 12.77 2.59
N ALA A 153 14.95 11.82 2.49
CA ALA A 153 15.30 11.18 1.23
C ALA A 153 14.07 10.51 0.57
N ALA A 154 13.28 9.74 1.35
CA ALA A 154 12.07 9.10 0.85
C ALA A 154 11.04 10.11 0.36
N ARG A 155 10.81 11.19 1.11
CA ARG A 155 9.89 12.28 0.74
C ARG A 155 10.26 12.92 -0.58
N LEU A 156 11.55 13.23 -0.77
CA LEU A 156 12.05 13.84 -2.01
C LEU A 156 11.91 12.90 -3.21
N LEU A 157 12.13 11.60 -3.02
CA LEU A 157 11.90 10.61 -4.08
C LEU A 157 10.41 10.52 -4.48
N VAL A 158 9.51 10.56 -3.50
CA VAL A 158 8.06 10.58 -3.76
C VAL A 158 7.65 11.85 -4.48
N TRP A 159 8.12 13.01 -4.04
CA TRP A 159 7.82 14.29 -4.69
C TRP A 159 8.34 14.35 -6.12
N ARG A 160 9.55 13.83 -6.36
CA ARG A 160 10.09 13.72 -7.73
C ARG A 160 9.17 12.89 -8.62
N ALA A 161 8.71 11.72 -8.14
CA ALA A 161 7.82 10.86 -8.92
C ALA A 161 6.46 11.53 -9.20
N ALA A 162 5.90 12.23 -8.23
CA ALA A 162 4.66 12.99 -8.37
C ALA A 162 4.81 14.16 -9.35
N SER A 163 5.87 14.95 -9.20
CA SER A 163 6.13 16.09 -10.08
C SER A 163 6.29 15.69 -11.55
N LEU A 164 6.89 14.54 -11.84
CA LEU A 164 6.96 14.02 -13.21
C LEU A 164 5.58 13.67 -13.76
N ALA A 165 4.72 13.07 -12.91
CA ALA A 165 3.33 12.77 -13.30
C ALA A 165 2.53 14.05 -13.59
N ASP A 166 2.66 15.08 -12.74
CA ASP A 166 1.98 16.37 -12.92
C ASP A 166 2.40 17.07 -14.22
N GLN A 167 3.64 16.87 -14.67
CA GLN A 167 4.16 17.37 -15.94
C GLN A 167 3.76 16.50 -17.15
N GLY A 168 2.95 15.46 -16.96
CA GLY A 168 2.58 14.51 -18.01
C GLY A 168 3.73 13.62 -18.48
N MET A 169 4.86 13.60 -17.77
CA MET A 169 6.02 12.78 -18.10
C MET A 169 5.88 11.37 -17.54
N ARG A 170 6.49 10.40 -18.24
CA ARG A 170 6.54 9.02 -17.76
C ARG A 170 7.39 8.93 -16.50
N ASN A 171 6.81 8.41 -15.41
CA ASN A 171 7.43 8.30 -14.09
C ASN A 171 7.56 6.87 -13.56
N SER A 172 7.40 5.83 -14.40
CA SER A 172 7.35 4.42 -13.97
C SER A 172 8.56 4.00 -13.12
N ARG A 173 9.77 4.45 -13.50
CA ARG A 173 11.01 4.17 -12.77
C ARG A 173 11.03 4.89 -11.43
N GLU A 174 10.72 6.17 -11.42
CA GLU A 174 10.74 7.03 -10.25
C GLU A 174 9.67 6.60 -9.25
N ALA A 175 8.49 6.23 -9.71
CA ALA A 175 7.41 5.68 -8.88
C ALA A 175 7.80 4.36 -8.21
N ALA A 176 8.48 3.48 -8.95
CA ALA A 176 8.97 2.21 -8.40
C ALA A 176 10.08 2.44 -7.36
N ILE A 177 11.05 3.32 -7.64
CA ILE A 177 12.13 3.69 -6.71
C ILE A 177 11.55 4.31 -5.44
N ALA A 178 10.64 5.28 -5.58
CA ALA A 178 10.03 5.98 -4.46
C ALA A 178 9.30 5.01 -3.51
N LYS A 179 8.46 4.11 -4.07
CA LYS A 179 7.73 3.12 -3.27
C LYS A 179 8.68 2.15 -2.56
N ALA A 180 9.67 1.60 -3.27
CA ALA A 180 10.60 0.63 -2.71
C ALA A 180 11.41 1.26 -1.56
N PHE A 181 12.05 2.40 -1.81
CA PHE A 181 12.86 3.09 -0.80
C PHE A 181 12.03 3.52 0.42
N ALA A 182 10.84 4.08 0.21
CA ALA A 182 9.99 4.54 1.30
C ALA A 182 9.50 3.39 2.19
N ALA A 183 9.16 2.23 1.60
CA ALA A 183 8.73 1.06 2.35
C ALA A 183 9.87 0.48 3.22
N ASP A 184 11.06 0.29 2.64
CA ASP A 184 12.22 -0.23 3.36
C ASP A 184 12.69 0.73 4.46
N MET A 185 12.65 2.03 4.19
CA MET A 185 12.94 3.08 5.17
C MET A 185 11.92 3.05 6.33
N ALA A 186 10.63 2.94 6.03
CA ALA A 186 9.59 2.93 7.07
C ALA A 186 9.75 1.74 8.03
N MET A 187 10.04 0.54 7.50
CA MET A 187 10.34 -0.63 8.33
C MET A 187 11.50 -0.41 9.28
N ARG A 188 12.60 0.20 8.81
CA ARG A 188 13.75 0.52 9.68
C ARG A 188 13.38 1.53 10.74
N VAL A 189 12.82 2.66 10.35
CA VAL A 189 12.48 3.76 11.26
C VAL A 189 11.51 3.31 12.35
N THR A 190 10.49 2.54 12.00
CA THR A 190 9.51 2.06 12.98
C THR A 190 10.09 1.00 13.91
N THR A 191 10.98 0.14 13.43
CA THR A 191 11.71 -0.83 14.25
C THR A 191 12.65 -0.11 15.22
N ASP A 192 13.38 0.90 14.75
CA ASP A 192 14.27 1.72 15.59
C ASP A 192 13.48 2.54 16.63
N ALA A 193 12.28 2.99 16.29
CA ALA A 193 11.39 3.64 17.25
C ALA A 193 11.00 2.69 18.39
N VAL A 194 10.65 1.44 18.09
CA VAL A 194 10.40 0.40 19.11
C VAL A 194 11.65 0.17 19.97
N GLN A 195 12.84 0.12 19.33
CA GLN A 195 14.11 -0.03 20.06
C GLN A 195 14.38 1.12 21.01
N ILE A 196 14.15 2.38 20.62
CA ILE A 196 14.34 3.57 21.48
C ILE A 196 13.39 3.52 22.69
N TYR A 197 12.16 3.04 22.52
CA TYR A 197 11.21 2.86 23.60
C TYR A 197 11.57 1.69 24.54
N GLY A 198 12.45 0.78 24.13
CA GLY A 198 12.80 -0.42 24.87
C GLY A 198 11.60 -1.29 25.19
N ALA A 199 11.50 -1.82 26.41
CA ALA A 199 10.38 -2.69 26.81
C ALA A 199 9.00 -2.01 26.63
N MET A 200 8.92 -0.69 26.81
CA MET A 200 7.67 0.07 26.61
C MET A 200 7.20 0.04 25.15
N GLY A 201 8.12 0.05 24.19
CA GLY A 201 7.82 -0.06 22.76
C GLY A 201 7.31 -1.43 22.34
N TYR A 202 7.58 -2.47 23.14
CA TYR A 202 7.10 -3.83 22.90
C TYR A 202 5.68 -4.08 23.46
N THR A 203 5.13 -3.13 24.19
CA THR A 203 3.78 -3.19 24.76
C THR A 203 2.78 -2.43 23.90
N LYS A 204 1.50 -2.78 24.01
CA LYS A 204 0.40 -2.04 23.36
C LYS A 204 0.06 -0.69 24.06
N TRP A 205 0.83 -0.29 25.07
CA TRP A 205 0.62 0.98 25.77
C TRP A 205 1.07 2.19 24.96
N HIS A 206 1.96 1.98 23.99
CA HIS A 206 2.47 3.03 23.11
C HIS A 206 2.23 2.67 21.65
N PRO A 207 1.95 3.65 20.77
CA PRO A 207 1.57 3.40 19.39
C PRO A 207 2.72 2.92 18.50
N VAL A 208 3.98 2.96 18.96
CA VAL A 208 5.16 2.60 18.15
C VAL A 208 5.13 1.13 17.70
N GLU A 209 4.60 0.21 18.52
CA GLU A 209 4.44 -1.20 18.15
C GLU A 209 3.43 -1.35 17.00
N LYS A 210 2.34 -0.56 17.04
CA LYS A 210 1.35 -0.54 15.97
C LYS A 210 1.93 0.04 14.69
N LEU A 211 2.68 1.16 14.79
CA LEU A 211 3.33 1.76 13.62
C LEU A 211 4.30 0.80 12.95
N MET A 212 5.04 0.00 13.72
CA MET A 212 5.92 -1.05 13.20
C MET A 212 5.15 -2.14 12.45
N ARG A 213 3.99 -2.58 12.99
CA ARG A 213 3.17 -3.61 12.33
C ARG A 213 2.45 -3.07 11.10
N ASP A 214 2.19 -1.77 11.05
CA ASP A 214 1.49 -1.12 9.93
C ASP A 214 2.45 -0.75 8.77
N ALA A 215 3.77 -0.71 9.02
CA ALA A 215 4.80 -0.43 8.03
C ALA A 215 5.05 -1.64 7.12
#